data_4dfa52b546d2343a5a7066b12d0a8d9c
#
_entry.id   4dfa52b546d2343a5a7066b12d0a8d9c
#
_cell.length_a   1.000
_cell.length_b   1.000
_cell.length_c   1.000
_cell.angle_alpha   90.00
_cell.angle_beta   90.00
_cell.angle_gamma   90.00
#
_symmetry.space_group_name_H-M   'P 1'
#
loop_
_entity.id
_entity.type
_entity.pdbx_description
1 polymer ?
#
loop_
_entity_poly.entity_id
_entity_poly.type
_entity_poly.pdbx_seq_one_letter_code
_entity_poly.pdbx_strand_id
1 'polypeptide(L)'
;EDTDGNITETKERTGMWAWKHPHQADGSVTYKKLEGKVTFDGVDFGYNDDKMVLHDIKMFAEPGQKLAFVGSTGAGKTTITNLINRFYDVQDGKIRYDDINVNKIKKADLRRSLGIVLQDTHLFTGTVMENIRYGRLDATDEDCKKAAKLANADGFIRRLPNGYDTVLTGDGA
;
A
#
# COMPACT_ATOMS: atom_id res chain seq x y z
N GLU A 1 -9.16 6.98 18.66
CA GLU A 1 -9.39 8.41 18.93
C GLU A 1 -10.27 8.49 20.19
N ASP A 2 -9.84 9.24 21.18
CA ASP A 2 -10.61 9.44 22.41
C ASP A 2 -11.71 10.51 22.21
N THR A 3 -12.50 10.76 23.25
CA THR A 3 -13.58 11.75 23.20
C THR A 3 -13.12 13.19 22.95
N ASP A 4 -11.85 13.47 23.17
CA ASP A 4 -11.24 14.79 22.97
C ASP A 4 -10.50 14.89 21.62
N GLY A 5 -10.58 13.85 20.80
CA GLY A 5 -9.95 13.79 19.48
C GLY A 5 -8.48 13.40 19.49
N ASN A 6 -7.90 12.98 20.63
CA ASN A 6 -6.53 12.53 20.69
C ASN A 6 -6.41 11.09 20.22
N ILE A 7 -5.34 10.79 19.49
CA ILE A 7 -5.05 9.44 19.01
C ILE A 7 -4.25 8.70 20.08
N THR A 8 -4.77 7.56 20.54
CA THR A 8 -4.14 6.70 21.54
C THR A 8 -4.05 5.27 21.04
N GLU A 9 -3.08 4.50 21.57
CA GLU A 9 -2.94 3.09 21.23
C GLU A 9 -4.05 2.25 21.86
N THR A 10 -4.54 1.27 21.11
CA THR A 10 -5.48 0.26 21.60
C THR A 10 -5.04 -1.13 21.17
N LYS A 11 -5.43 -2.15 21.94
CA LYS A 11 -5.25 -3.57 21.57
C LYS A 11 -6.39 -4.06 20.67
N GLU A 12 -7.49 -3.33 20.60
CA GLU A 12 -8.63 -3.66 19.78
C GLU A 12 -8.40 -3.23 18.33
N ARG A 13 -8.86 -4.03 17.37
CA ARG A 13 -8.83 -3.68 15.96
C ARG A 13 -9.98 -2.71 15.64
N THR A 14 -9.69 -1.43 15.66
CA THR A 14 -10.66 -0.38 15.33
C THR A 14 -10.78 -0.11 13.84
N GLY A 15 -9.84 -0.60 13.01
CA GLY A 15 -9.74 -0.25 11.60
C GLY A 15 -9.10 1.12 11.35
N MET A 16 -8.76 1.85 12.40
CA MET A 16 -8.04 3.11 12.31
C MET A 16 -6.55 2.89 12.58
N TRP A 17 -5.71 3.54 11.79
CA TRP A 17 -4.26 3.45 11.88
C TRP A 17 -3.66 4.85 12.02
N ALA A 18 -2.54 4.92 12.72
CA ALA A 18 -1.78 6.15 12.85
C ALA A 18 -0.27 5.87 12.81
N TRP A 19 0.47 6.81 12.28
CA TRP A 19 1.92 6.83 12.36
C TRP A 19 2.34 7.21 13.77
N LYS A 20 3.14 6.36 14.40
CA LYS A 20 3.74 6.63 15.71
C LYS A 20 5.12 7.23 15.52
N HIS A 21 5.32 8.44 15.98
CA HIS A 21 6.60 9.16 15.91
C HIS A 21 7.15 9.42 17.32
N PRO A 22 8.14 8.62 17.76
CA PRO A 22 8.84 8.87 19.02
C PRO A 22 9.86 10.02 18.84
N HIS A 23 9.84 10.98 19.75
CA HIS A 23 10.82 12.07 19.83
C HIS A 23 11.96 11.67 20.72
N GLN A 24 13.20 11.67 20.17
CA GLN A 24 14.39 11.25 20.92
C GLN A 24 14.81 12.27 21.99
N ALA A 25 14.44 13.54 21.81
CA ALA A 25 14.88 14.64 22.69
C ALA A 25 14.23 14.59 24.08
N ASP A 26 12.97 14.18 24.19
CA ASP A 26 12.20 14.22 25.43
C ASP A 26 11.43 12.92 25.71
N GLY A 27 11.55 11.91 24.84
CA GLY A 27 10.85 10.64 24.96
C GLY A 27 9.35 10.72 24.66
N SER A 28 8.84 11.88 24.26
CA SER A 28 7.43 12.03 23.89
C SER A 28 7.10 11.27 22.59
N VAL A 29 5.82 10.99 22.40
CA VAL A 29 5.32 10.31 21.20
C VAL A 29 4.20 11.13 20.61
N THR A 30 4.28 11.41 19.31
CA THR A 30 3.17 11.98 18.55
C THR A 30 2.58 10.94 17.62
N TYR A 31 1.27 11.05 17.39
CA TYR A 31 0.54 10.21 16.47
C TYR A 31 -0.02 11.05 15.33
N LYS A 32 0.13 10.59 14.11
CA LYS A 32 -0.51 11.17 12.94
C LYS A 32 -1.40 10.13 12.28
N LYS A 33 -2.67 10.44 12.08
CA LYS A 33 -3.64 9.55 11.44
C LYS A 33 -3.15 9.14 10.06
N LEU A 34 -3.33 7.87 9.72
CA LEU A 34 -3.09 7.35 8.38
C LEU A 34 -4.28 7.74 7.49
N GLU A 35 -4.07 8.64 6.55
CA GLU A 35 -5.09 9.19 5.66
C GLU A 35 -4.82 8.87 4.19
N GLY A 36 -3.56 8.62 3.85
CA GLY A 36 -3.15 8.24 2.50
C GLY A 36 -2.81 9.43 1.59
N LYS A 37 -2.48 10.59 2.17
CA LYS A 37 -1.96 11.72 1.40
C LYS A 37 -0.57 11.42 0.87
N VAL A 38 -0.35 11.62 -0.45
CA VAL A 38 0.95 11.44 -1.09
C VAL A 38 1.40 12.74 -1.75
N THR A 39 2.66 13.12 -1.54
CA THR A 39 3.24 14.30 -2.18
C THR A 39 4.63 13.97 -2.73
N PHE A 40 4.87 14.36 -3.98
CA PHE A 40 6.18 14.40 -4.62
C PHE A 40 6.61 15.86 -4.73
N ASP A 41 7.84 16.15 -4.34
CA ASP A 41 8.40 17.49 -4.27
C ASP A 41 9.77 17.47 -4.95
N GLY A 42 9.81 17.88 -6.23
CA GLY A 42 11.00 17.95 -7.03
C GLY A 42 11.75 16.62 -7.16
N VAL A 43 11.04 15.54 -7.44
CA VAL A 43 11.62 14.19 -7.44
C VAL A 43 12.29 13.89 -8.76
N ASP A 44 13.61 13.62 -8.69
CA ASP A 44 14.40 13.05 -9.77
C ASP A 44 14.72 11.59 -9.46
N PHE A 45 14.61 10.74 -10.49
CA PHE A 45 14.92 9.33 -10.33
C PHE A 45 15.33 8.64 -11.65
N GLY A 46 16.35 7.81 -11.57
CA GLY A 46 16.76 6.85 -12.60
C GLY A 46 17.11 5.50 -11.97
N TYR A 47 16.86 4.42 -12.69
CA TYR A 47 17.27 3.07 -12.24
C TYR A 47 18.78 2.88 -12.29
N ASN A 48 19.46 3.63 -13.14
CA ASN A 48 20.90 3.66 -13.33
C ASN A 48 21.35 5.13 -13.43
N ASP A 49 22.58 5.40 -13.15
CA ASP A 49 23.15 6.78 -13.19
C ASP A 49 23.11 7.39 -14.61
N ASP A 50 23.13 6.56 -15.65
CA ASP A 50 23.18 7.00 -17.04
C ASP A 50 21.82 7.43 -17.61
N LYS A 51 20.70 7.08 -16.98
CA LYS A 51 19.36 7.34 -17.52
C LYS A 51 18.36 7.71 -16.44
N MET A 52 18.09 9.00 -16.37
CA MET A 52 16.97 9.51 -15.58
C MET A 52 15.63 9.16 -16.24
N VAL A 53 14.66 8.74 -15.42
CA VAL A 53 13.31 8.37 -15.83
C VAL A 53 12.29 9.40 -15.37
N LEU A 54 12.52 10.00 -14.22
CA LEU A 54 11.69 11.07 -13.67
C LEU A 54 12.53 12.32 -13.50
N HIS A 55 11.98 13.49 -13.87
CA HIS A 55 12.64 14.77 -13.79
C HIS A 55 11.73 15.79 -13.11
N ASP A 56 12.18 16.37 -12.00
CA ASP A 56 11.49 17.42 -11.22
C ASP A 56 9.99 17.13 -11.01
N ILE A 57 9.66 15.88 -10.68
CA ILE A 57 8.26 15.49 -10.52
C ILE A 57 7.67 16.17 -9.28
N LYS A 58 6.63 16.95 -9.52
CA LYS A 58 5.80 17.61 -8.51
C LYS A 58 4.36 17.15 -8.67
N MET A 59 3.85 16.46 -7.67
CA MET A 59 2.47 15.98 -7.67
C MET A 59 1.98 15.78 -6.23
N PHE A 60 0.68 15.79 -6.08
CA PHE A 60 0.04 15.45 -4.82
C PHE A 60 -1.24 14.66 -5.06
N ALA A 61 -1.62 13.85 -4.09
CA ALA A 61 -2.90 13.19 -3.98
C ALA A 61 -3.42 13.41 -2.55
N GLU A 62 -4.56 14.06 -2.42
CA GLU A 62 -5.25 14.20 -1.14
C GLU A 62 -5.97 12.90 -0.75
N PRO A 63 -6.27 12.70 0.55
CA PRO A 63 -7.02 11.55 1.01
C PRO A 63 -8.31 11.33 0.21
N GLY A 64 -8.53 10.09 -0.25
CA GLY A 64 -9.69 9.71 -1.06
C GLY A 64 -9.63 10.10 -2.53
N GLN A 65 -8.63 10.85 -2.98
CA GLN A 65 -8.42 11.16 -4.39
C GLN A 65 -7.99 9.94 -5.19
N LYS A 66 -8.43 9.89 -6.45
CA LYS A 66 -7.97 8.93 -7.45
C LYS A 66 -7.15 9.66 -8.51
N LEU A 67 -5.90 9.23 -8.70
CA LEU A 67 -5.03 9.74 -9.74
C LEU A 67 -4.85 8.67 -10.82
N ALA A 68 -4.91 9.10 -12.09
CA ALA A 68 -4.58 8.27 -13.23
C ALA A 68 -3.32 8.80 -13.91
N PHE A 69 -2.31 7.94 -14.03
CA PHE A 69 -1.10 8.25 -14.80
C PHE A 69 -1.30 7.80 -16.24
N VAL A 70 -1.23 8.73 -17.18
CA VAL A 70 -1.39 8.49 -18.61
C VAL A 70 -0.08 8.80 -19.32
N GLY A 71 0.27 8.00 -20.30
CA GLY A 71 1.49 8.17 -21.08
C GLY A 71 1.92 6.88 -21.77
N SER A 72 2.89 6.99 -22.69
CA SER A 72 3.47 5.85 -23.40
C SER A 72 4.18 4.88 -22.48
N THR A 73 4.49 3.68 -22.99
CA THR A 73 5.34 2.71 -22.27
C THR A 73 6.71 3.34 -22.01
N GLY A 74 7.23 3.17 -20.79
CA GLY A 74 8.51 3.78 -20.38
C GLY A 74 8.43 5.23 -19.88
N ALA A 75 7.26 5.87 -19.88
CA ALA A 75 7.08 7.24 -19.39
C ALA A 75 7.13 7.40 -17.85
N GLY A 76 7.61 6.41 -17.11
CA GLY A 76 7.79 6.52 -15.65
C GLY A 76 6.55 6.23 -14.78
N LYS A 77 5.41 5.83 -15.35
CA LYS A 77 4.17 5.56 -14.58
C LYS A 77 4.38 4.51 -13.47
N THR A 78 4.93 3.36 -13.83
CA THR A 78 5.26 2.28 -12.88
C THR A 78 6.37 2.71 -11.91
N THR A 79 7.28 3.57 -12.35
CA THR A 79 8.34 4.12 -11.50
C THR A 79 7.77 4.92 -10.34
N ILE A 80 6.74 5.74 -10.58
CA ILE A 80 6.06 6.51 -9.52
C ILE A 80 5.49 5.57 -8.45
N THR A 81 4.78 4.51 -8.86
CA THR A 81 4.22 3.54 -7.90
C THR A 81 5.30 2.77 -7.16
N ASN A 82 6.40 2.42 -7.83
CA ASN A 82 7.55 1.76 -7.21
C ASN A 82 8.21 2.64 -6.14
N LEU A 83 8.30 3.95 -6.38
CA LEU A 83 8.85 4.92 -5.43
C LEU A 83 7.92 5.14 -4.22
N ILE A 84 6.60 5.18 -4.42
CA ILE A 84 5.62 5.25 -3.31
C ILE A 84 5.77 4.03 -2.40
N ASN A 85 5.92 2.83 -2.97
CA ASN A 85 6.15 1.59 -2.22
C ASN A 85 7.58 1.46 -1.67
N ARG A 86 8.43 2.43 -2.00
CA ARG A 86 9.83 2.46 -1.61
C ARG A 86 10.57 1.16 -1.98
N PHE A 87 10.34 0.67 -3.21
CA PHE A 87 11.16 -0.40 -3.80
C PHE A 87 12.53 0.16 -4.17
N TYR A 88 12.60 1.45 -4.45
CA TYR A 88 13.80 2.24 -4.67
C TYR A 88 13.75 3.50 -3.81
N ASP A 89 14.88 4.00 -3.38
CA ASP A 89 15.01 5.29 -2.72
C ASP A 89 15.30 6.37 -3.78
N VAL A 90 14.73 7.57 -3.63
CA VAL A 90 14.92 8.68 -4.58
C VAL A 90 16.34 9.25 -4.49
N GLN A 91 16.88 9.68 -5.63
CA GLN A 91 18.20 10.32 -5.71
C GLN A 91 18.12 11.78 -5.30
N ASP A 92 17.09 12.49 -5.75
CA ASP A 92 16.83 13.88 -5.36
C ASP A 92 15.34 14.13 -5.15
N GLY A 93 15.03 15.23 -4.44
CA GLY A 93 13.67 15.56 -4.06
C GLY A 93 13.17 14.80 -2.83
N LYS A 94 11.86 14.84 -2.61
CA LYS A 94 11.23 14.21 -1.44
C LYS A 94 9.87 13.62 -1.80
N ILE A 95 9.62 12.41 -1.30
CA ILE A 95 8.29 11.83 -1.29
C ILE A 95 7.80 11.84 0.16
N ARG A 96 6.57 12.34 0.38
CA ARG A 96 5.91 12.32 1.67
C ARG A 96 4.64 11.49 1.61
N TYR A 97 4.41 10.75 2.67
CA TYR A 97 3.17 10.03 2.92
C TYR A 97 2.60 10.52 4.25
N ASP A 98 1.40 11.07 4.21
CA ASP A 98 0.79 11.82 5.33
C ASP A 98 1.72 12.90 5.90
N ASP A 99 2.37 13.68 5.00
CA ASP A 99 3.37 14.72 5.28
C ASP A 99 4.69 14.22 5.91
N ILE A 100 4.81 12.92 6.15
CA ILE A 100 6.04 12.30 6.67
C ILE A 100 6.91 11.88 5.47
N ASN A 101 8.19 12.26 5.47
CA ASN A 101 9.12 11.77 4.45
C ASN A 101 9.19 10.25 4.52
N VAL A 102 8.92 9.56 3.40
CA VAL A 102 8.90 8.09 3.34
C VAL A 102 10.21 7.45 3.79
N ASN A 103 11.33 8.16 3.67
CA ASN A 103 12.62 7.69 4.15
C ASN A 103 12.72 7.61 5.68
N LYS A 104 11.83 8.32 6.40
CA LYS A 104 11.73 8.26 7.86
C LYS A 104 10.76 7.19 8.37
N ILE A 105 10.00 6.57 7.48
CA ILE A 105 9.08 5.48 7.80
C ILE A 105 9.81 4.15 7.61
N LYS A 106 9.64 3.20 8.52
CA LYS A 106 10.16 1.83 8.31
C LYS A 106 9.50 1.22 7.07
N LYS A 107 10.29 0.62 6.17
CA LYS A 107 9.79 0.04 4.90
C LYS A 107 8.66 -0.97 5.13
N ALA A 108 8.74 -1.78 6.17
CA ALA A 108 7.71 -2.76 6.52
C ALA A 108 6.37 -2.08 6.88
N ASP A 109 6.41 -1.00 7.68
CA ASP A 109 5.21 -0.28 8.11
C ASP A 109 4.57 0.49 6.94
N LEU A 110 5.40 1.15 6.10
CA LEU A 110 4.94 1.82 4.89
C LEU A 110 4.21 0.83 3.97
N ARG A 111 4.83 -0.30 3.66
CA ARG A 111 4.25 -1.30 2.75
C ARG A 111 3.01 -1.98 3.33
N ARG A 112 2.91 -2.12 4.65
CA ARG A 112 1.72 -2.65 5.31
C ARG A 112 0.53 -1.71 5.18
N SER A 113 0.76 -0.40 5.06
CA SER A 113 -0.29 0.61 4.88
C SER A 113 -0.76 0.75 3.42
N LEU A 114 -0.04 0.16 2.47
CA LEU A 114 -0.30 0.25 1.04
C LEU A 114 -0.83 -1.07 0.50
N GLY A 115 -1.82 -1.00 -0.39
CA GLY A 115 -2.23 -2.11 -1.24
C GLY A 115 -1.70 -1.89 -2.66
N ILE A 116 -1.08 -2.90 -3.25
CA ILE A 116 -0.60 -2.85 -4.63
C ILE A 116 -1.27 -3.95 -5.44
N VAL A 117 -1.76 -3.59 -6.63
CA VAL A 117 -2.24 -4.54 -7.65
C VAL A 117 -1.28 -4.44 -8.82
N LEU A 118 -0.57 -5.53 -9.09
CA LEU A 118 0.38 -5.62 -10.20
C LEU A 118 -0.33 -6.01 -11.48
N GLN A 119 0.27 -5.70 -12.62
CA GLN A 119 -0.23 -6.11 -13.94
C GLN A 119 -0.14 -7.63 -14.08
N ASP A 120 0.99 -8.21 -13.68
CA ASP A 120 1.22 -9.65 -13.66
C ASP A 120 0.96 -10.16 -12.24
N THR A 121 -0.20 -10.79 -12.06
CA THR A 121 -0.61 -11.34 -10.76
C THR A 121 -0.22 -12.81 -10.73
N HIS A 122 0.62 -13.19 -9.78
CA HIS A 122 0.96 -14.60 -9.55
C HIS A 122 0.07 -15.15 -8.43
N LEU A 123 -0.57 -16.26 -8.70
CA LEU A 123 -1.33 -17.03 -7.74
C LEU A 123 -0.51 -18.23 -7.27
N PHE A 124 -0.57 -18.53 -5.99
CA PHE A 124 0.06 -19.71 -5.42
C PHE A 124 -0.80 -20.95 -5.69
N THR A 125 -0.16 -22.09 -5.87
CA THR A 125 -0.88 -23.37 -5.88
C THR A 125 -1.51 -23.58 -4.51
N GLY A 126 -2.84 -23.71 -4.48
CA GLY A 126 -3.65 -23.79 -3.28
C GLY A 126 -5.07 -23.31 -3.53
N THR A 127 -5.89 -23.27 -2.51
CA THR A 127 -7.27 -22.81 -2.64
C THR A 127 -7.36 -21.30 -2.87
N VAL A 128 -8.47 -20.84 -3.41
CA VAL A 128 -8.80 -19.40 -3.49
C VAL A 128 -8.73 -18.77 -2.09
N MET A 129 -9.26 -19.47 -1.06
CA MET A 129 -9.21 -19.00 0.32
C MET A 129 -7.78 -18.80 0.83
N GLU A 130 -6.89 -19.74 0.57
CA GLU A 130 -5.48 -19.65 0.96
C GLU A 130 -4.75 -18.50 0.26
N ASN A 131 -5.01 -18.30 -1.03
CA ASN A 131 -4.45 -17.18 -1.79
C ASN A 131 -4.89 -15.81 -1.22
N ILE A 132 -6.16 -15.67 -0.82
CA ILE A 132 -6.65 -14.44 -0.16
C ILE A 132 -6.00 -14.27 1.22
N ARG A 133 -5.93 -15.36 1.99
CA ARG A 133 -5.35 -15.38 3.35
C ARG A 133 -3.86 -15.07 3.36
N TYR A 134 -3.16 -15.27 2.25
CA TYR A 134 -1.73 -14.96 2.14
C TYR A 134 -1.40 -13.51 2.50
N GLY A 135 -2.30 -12.55 2.24
CA GLY A 135 -2.14 -11.15 2.65
C GLY A 135 -2.13 -10.95 4.18
N ARG A 136 -2.72 -11.88 4.95
CA ARG A 136 -2.73 -11.91 6.40
C ARG A 136 -2.98 -13.35 6.87
N LEU A 137 -1.94 -14.04 7.26
CA LEU A 137 -1.97 -15.48 7.57
C LEU A 137 -2.87 -15.85 8.75
N ASP A 138 -3.10 -14.92 9.68
CA ASP A 138 -4.00 -15.08 10.85
C ASP A 138 -5.44 -14.63 10.58
N ALA A 139 -5.80 -14.33 9.31
CA ALA A 139 -7.15 -13.94 8.95
C ALA A 139 -8.13 -15.11 9.08
N THR A 140 -9.32 -14.83 9.61
CA THR A 140 -10.42 -15.78 9.61
C THR A 140 -11.02 -15.92 8.21
N ASP A 141 -11.81 -16.98 7.99
CA ASP A 141 -12.52 -17.16 6.71
C ASP A 141 -13.49 -16.00 6.44
N GLU A 142 -14.12 -15.48 7.48
CA GLU A 142 -15.00 -14.31 7.40
C GLU A 142 -14.25 -13.07 6.98
N ASP A 143 -13.04 -12.84 7.49
CA ASP A 143 -12.18 -11.74 7.07
C ASP A 143 -11.83 -11.85 5.58
N CYS A 144 -11.46 -13.05 5.12
CA CYS A 144 -11.14 -13.32 3.73
C CYS A 144 -12.36 -13.08 2.81
N LYS A 145 -13.55 -13.58 3.19
CA LYS A 145 -14.80 -13.36 2.46
C LYS A 145 -15.18 -11.88 2.43
N LYS A 146 -14.94 -11.15 3.53
CA LYS A 146 -15.17 -9.70 3.59
C LYS A 146 -14.23 -8.96 2.65
N ALA A 147 -12.95 -9.32 2.62
CA ALA A 147 -11.98 -8.76 1.68
C ALA A 147 -12.37 -9.02 0.21
N ALA A 148 -12.79 -10.25 -0.09
CA ALA A 148 -13.27 -10.62 -1.43
C ALA A 148 -14.51 -9.81 -1.85
N LYS A 149 -15.45 -9.55 -0.92
CA LYS A 149 -16.61 -8.68 -1.19
C LYS A 149 -16.19 -7.25 -1.48
N LEU A 150 -15.28 -6.69 -0.70
CA LEU A 150 -14.74 -5.34 -0.92
C LEU A 150 -14.04 -5.21 -2.27
N ALA A 151 -13.37 -6.27 -2.71
CA ALA A 151 -12.71 -6.34 -4.01
C ALA A 151 -13.66 -6.70 -5.17
N ASN A 152 -14.98 -6.83 -4.93
CA ASN A 152 -15.98 -7.35 -5.89
C ASN A 152 -15.65 -8.75 -6.44
N ALA A 153 -14.88 -9.55 -5.72
CA ALA A 153 -14.45 -10.88 -6.13
C ALA A 153 -15.41 -11.99 -5.66
N ASP A 154 -16.11 -11.80 -4.55
CA ASP A 154 -16.99 -12.81 -3.94
C ASP A 154 -18.03 -13.40 -4.93
N GLY A 155 -18.60 -12.54 -5.77
CA GLY A 155 -19.63 -12.96 -6.72
C GLY A 155 -19.13 -13.95 -7.78
N PHE A 156 -17.90 -13.81 -8.28
CA PHE A 156 -17.36 -14.79 -9.22
C PHE A 156 -16.74 -16.00 -8.52
N ILE A 157 -16.12 -15.82 -7.34
CA ILE A 157 -15.57 -16.92 -6.55
C ILE A 157 -16.66 -17.96 -6.23
N ARG A 158 -17.84 -17.52 -5.80
CA ARG A 158 -18.97 -18.41 -5.50
C ARG A 158 -19.50 -19.17 -6.71
N ARG A 159 -19.21 -18.73 -7.92
CA ARG A 159 -19.58 -19.42 -9.17
C ARG A 159 -18.56 -20.47 -9.58
N LEU A 160 -17.41 -20.53 -8.96
CA LEU A 160 -16.43 -21.60 -9.17
C LEU A 160 -17.00 -22.93 -8.63
N PRO A 161 -16.62 -24.10 -9.19
CA PRO A 161 -17.17 -25.40 -8.82
C PRO A 161 -17.16 -25.69 -7.30
N ASN A 162 -16.09 -25.27 -6.61
CA ASN A 162 -15.94 -25.45 -5.17
C ASN A 162 -15.87 -24.10 -4.43
N GLY A 163 -16.29 -22.99 -5.06
CA GLY A 163 -16.25 -21.67 -4.45
C GLY A 163 -14.85 -21.28 -3.93
N TYR A 164 -14.78 -20.90 -2.67
CA TYR A 164 -13.52 -20.54 -2.01
C TYR A 164 -12.53 -21.71 -1.85
N ASP A 165 -13.02 -22.96 -1.88
CA ASP A 165 -12.20 -24.17 -1.78
C ASP A 165 -11.71 -24.65 -3.15
N THR A 166 -12.00 -23.91 -4.21
CA THR A 166 -11.47 -24.21 -5.54
C THR A 166 -9.95 -24.11 -5.51
N VAL A 167 -9.29 -25.19 -5.90
CA VAL A 167 -7.81 -25.27 -5.99
C VAL A 167 -7.35 -24.61 -7.28
N LEU A 168 -6.43 -23.67 -7.14
CA LEU A 168 -5.73 -23.01 -8.23
C LEU A 168 -4.37 -23.69 -8.40
N THR A 169 -4.04 -24.00 -9.64
CA THR A 169 -2.71 -24.53 -10.00
C THR A 169 -1.93 -23.38 -10.60
N GLY A 170 -0.91 -22.87 -9.94
CA GLY A 170 -0.05 -21.77 -10.34
C GLY A 170 -0.53 -20.88 -11.51
N ASP A 171 -0.35 -19.60 -11.42
CA ASP A 171 -0.78 -18.60 -12.43
C ASP A 171 -2.27 -18.64 -12.84
N GLY A 172 -3.12 -19.33 -12.06
CA GLY A 172 -4.58 -19.30 -12.21
C GLY A 172 -5.12 -20.18 -13.35
N ALA A 173 -4.37 -21.16 -13.80
CA ALA A 173 -4.82 -22.15 -14.78
C ALA A 173 -5.70 -23.24 -14.16
#